data_05d2cd315dfe8f302d00c96f0c0b375e
#
_entry.id   05d2cd315dfe8f302d00c96f0c0b375e
#
_cell.length_a   1.000
_cell.length_b   1.000
_cell.length_c   1.000
_cell.angle_alpha   90.00
_cell.angle_beta   90.00
_cell.angle_gamma   90.00
#
_symmetry.space_group_name_H-M   'P 1'
#
loop_
_entity.id
_entity.type
_entity.pdbx_description
1 polymer ?
#
loop_
_entity_poly.entity_id
_entity_poly.type
_entity_poly.pdbx_seq_one_letter_code
_entity_poly.pdbx_strand_id
1 'polypeptide(L)'
;PVGNGSPGANGDNGSSPVDGQVVRVTGIVTAILKKGFYIQTPDDQADKDPKTSEGIYVFGENSVGMVSAGDLVQVDGTVTEFRPRTERIFLSITEITKPTVKVISKSNPLPAPIALTSTDLDPKGKLDQMERFEGMRVTGDFVAVGPTGGVTNEKTGFSGSNGVFFAVLQGTPRPVREPGLGI
;
A
#
# COMPACT_ATOMS: atom_id res chain seq x y z
N PRO A 1 8.38 -12.91 -1.69
CA PRO A 1 7.74 -11.67 -1.29
C PRO A 1 8.43 -11.09 -0.06
N VAL A 2 8.74 -9.79 -0.09
CA VAL A 2 9.29 -9.04 1.05
C VAL A 2 8.17 -8.28 1.78
N GLY A 3 6.95 -8.40 1.28
CA GLY A 3 5.76 -7.85 1.91
C GLY A 3 5.48 -8.51 3.26
N ASN A 4 4.52 -7.96 3.97
CA ASN A 4 4.17 -8.33 5.33
C ASN A 4 4.13 -9.84 5.53
N GLY A 5 5.01 -10.33 6.37
CA GLY A 5 4.91 -11.68 6.90
C GLY A 5 3.62 -11.86 7.68
N SER A 6 3.15 -13.09 7.81
CA SER A 6 2.11 -13.44 8.79
C SER A 6 2.43 -12.78 10.13
N PRO A 7 1.43 -12.35 10.92
CA PRO A 7 1.66 -11.83 12.26
C PRO A 7 2.66 -12.74 12.96
N GLY A 8 3.83 -12.21 13.28
CA GLY A 8 4.87 -12.97 13.94
C GLY A 8 4.30 -13.58 15.21
N ALA A 9 4.77 -14.77 15.59
CA ALA A 9 4.35 -15.47 16.81
C ALA A 9 4.51 -14.64 18.11
N ASN A 10 5.07 -13.43 18.00
CA ASN A 10 5.37 -12.51 19.09
C ASN A 10 4.42 -11.30 19.19
N GLY A 11 3.31 -11.29 18.44
CA GLY A 11 2.33 -10.19 18.53
C GLY A 11 2.75 -8.89 17.85
N ASP A 12 3.78 -8.92 17.02
CA ASP A 12 4.11 -7.82 16.11
C ASP A 12 3.06 -7.76 15.00
N ASN A 13 2.25 -6.73 15.06
CA ASN A 13 1.09 -6.48 14.21
C ASN A 13 1.47 -6.29 12.74
N GLY A 14 1.84 -7.37 12.05
CA GLY A 14 2.07 -7.36 10.60
C GLY A 14 3.43 -6.84 10.12
N SER A 15 4.39 -6.58 11.01
CA SER A 15 5.73 -6.13 10.61
C SER A 15 6.47 -7.17 9.76
N SER A 16 7.21 -6.70 8.77
CA SER A 16 8.01 -7.56 7.89
C SER A 16 9.10 -8.31 8.67
N PRO A 17 9.27 -9.63 8.46
CA PRO A 17 10.33 -10.41 9.09
C PRO A 17 11.74 -10.01 8.64
N VAL A 18 11.84 -9.18 7.60
CA VAL A 18 13.12 -8.69 7.03
C VAL A 18 13.30 -7.18 7.24
N ASP A 19 12.59 -6.59 8.22
CA ASP A 19 12.80 -5.18 8.59
C ASP A 19 14.28 -4.90 8.90
N GLY A 20 14.78 -3.77 8.40
CA GLY A 20 16.20 -3.38 8.49
C GLY A 20 17.15 -4.09 7.53
N GLN A 21 16.73 -5.10 6.80
CA GLN A 21 17.58 -5.83 5.86
C GLN A 21 17.59 -5.17 4.47
N VAL A 22 18.75 -5.33 3.80
CA VAL A 22 18.88 -4.97 2.38
C VAL A 22 18.36 -6.12 1.54
N VAL A 23 17.43 -5.81 0.66
CA VAL A 23 16.75 -6.79 -0.20
C VAL A 23 16.87 -6.42 -1.67
N ARG A 24 16.71 -7.43 -2.52
CA ARG A 24 16.48 -7.25 -3.96
C ARG A 24 15.13 -7.86 -4.31
N VAL A 25 14.27 -7.04 -4.89
CA VAL A 25 12.93 -7.47 -5.33
C VAL A 25 12.70 -7.11 -6.78
N THR A 26 11.79 -7.84 -7.41
CA THR A 26 11.33 -7.57 -8.78
C THR A 26 9.82 -7.51 -8.76
N GLY A 27 9.24 -6.50 -9.41
CA GLY A 27 7.80 -6.35 -9.48
C GLY A 27 7.37 -5.38 -10.57
N ILE A 28 6.08 -5.41 -10.90
CA ILE A 28 5.47 -4.49 -11.85
C ILE A 28 5.03 -3.24 -11.10
N VAL A 29 5.39 -2.07 -11.59
CA VAL A 29 4.92 -0.78 -11.07
C VAL A 29 3.42 -0.68 -11.28
N THR A 30 2.66 -0.58 -10.19
CA THR A 30 1.20 -0.57 -10.20
C THR A 30 0.61 0.82 -10.02
N ALA A 31 1.25 1.66 -9.19
CA ALA A 31 0.82 3.03 -8.95
C ALA A 31 2.02 3.92 -8.58
N ILE A 32 1.94 5.19 -8.97
CA ILE A 32 3.00 6.18 -8.71
C ILE A 32 2.41 7.30 -7.84
N LEU A 33 3.10 7.59 -6.73
CA LEU A 33 2.79 8.70 -5.84
C LEU A 33 3.90 9.76 -5.91
N LYS A 34 3.69 10.88 -5.23
CA LYS A 34 4.67 11.99 -5.22
C LYS A 34 6.05 11.59 -4.68
N LYS A 35 6.09 10.67 -3.70
CA LYS A 35 7.33 10.32 -2.98
C LYS A 35 7.82 8.91 -3.23
N GLY A 36 7.16 8.16 -4.10
CA GLY A 36 7.49 6.77 -4.36
C GLY A 36 6.47 6.11 -5.27
N PHE A 37 6.55 4.81 -5.35
CA PHE A 37 5.65 4.02 -6.19
C PHE A 37 5.42 2.64 -5.57
N TYR A 38 4.32 2.01 -5.94
CA TYR A 38 4.02 0.63 -5.57
C TYR A 38 4.50 -0.32 -6.66
N ILE A 39 5.06 -1.44 -6.24
CA ILE A 39 5.32 -2.59 -7.12
C ILE A 39 4.59 -3.81 -6.58
N GLN A 40 4.20 -4.70 -7.47
CA GLN A 40 3.56 -5.96 -7.14
C GLN A 40 4.17 -7.09 -7.97
N THR A 41 4.34 -8.25 -7.34
CA THR A 41 4.82 -9.47 -8.01
C THR A 41 3.89 -9.81 -9.19
N PRO A 42 4.42 -10.18 -10.37
CA PRO A 42 3.61 -10.69 -11.47
C PRO A 42 2.79 -11.92 -11.05
N ASP A 43 1.56 -12.06 -11.56
CA ASP A 43 0.62 -13.12 -11.16
C ASP A 43 1.19 -14.55 -11.30
N ASP A 44 2.04 -14.76 -12.31
CA ASP A 44 2.68 -16.05 -12.57
C ASP A 44 3.88 -16.36 -11.65
N GLN A 45 4.33 -15.36 -10.88
CA GLN A 45 5.46 -15.45 -9.94
C GLN A 45 5.02 -15.33 -8.48
N ALA A 46 3.75 -15.04 -8.22
CA ALA A 46 3.20 -14.96 -6.87
C ALA A 46 3.33 -16.31 -6.13
N ASP A 47 3.66 -16.25 -4.84
CA ASP A 47 3.87 -17.47 -4.03
C ASP A 47 2.58 -18.19 -3.66
N LYS A 48 1.43 -17.55 -3.88
CA LYS A 48 0.08 -18.06 -3.60
C LYS A 48 -0.20 -18.28 -2.10
N ASP A 49 0.62 -17.77 -1.21
CA ASP A 49 0.29 -17.76 0.22
C ASP A 49 -0.72 -16.62 0.48
N PRO A 50 -1.97 -16.94 0.87
CA PRO A 50 -2.98 -15.92 1.10
C PRO A 50 -2.72 -15.05 2.35
N LYS A 51 -1.65 -15.33 3.09
CA LYS A 51 -1.29 -14.59 4.32
C LYS A 51 -0.23 -13.55 4.09
N THR A 52 0.46 -13.56 2.94
CA THR A 52 1.51 -12.63 2.59
C THR A 52 1.07 -11.69 1.49
N SER A 53 1.55 -10.44 1.53
CA SER A 53 1.33 -9.49 0.44
C SER A 53 2.34 -9.71 -0.68
N GLU A 54 1.88 -9.60 -1.92
CA GLU A 54 2.71 -9.54 -3.13
C GLU A 54 3.08 -8.11 -3.52
N GLY A 55 2.60 -7.12 -2.78
CA GLY A 55 2.84 -5.70 -3.03
C GLY A 55 3.83 -5.09 -2.04
N ILE A 56 4.51 -4.03 -2.45
CA ILE A 56 5.33 -3.22 -1.55
C ILE A 56 5.47 -1.78 -2.06
N TYR A 57 5.56 -0.84 -1.13
CA TYR A 57 5.85 0.54 -1.43
C TYR A 57 7.37 0.78 -1.55
N VAL A 58 7.79 1.50 -2.57
CA VAL A 58 9.17 1.92 -2.78
C VAL A 58 9.24 3.43 -2.53
N PHE A 59 9.82 3.82 -1.40
CA PHE A 59 9.97 5.21 -1.01
C PHE A 59 11.26 5.81 -1.58
N GLY A 60 11.12 6.77 -2.51
CA GLY A 60 12.26 7.44 -3.12
C GLY A 60 11.83 8.45 -4.18
N GLU A 61 11.75 9.75 -3.80
CA GLU A 61 11.33 10.84 -4.70
C GLU A 61 12.15 10.89 -6.00
N ASN A 62 13.45 10.65 -5.91
CA ASN A 62 14.35 10.67 -7.08
C ASN A 62 14.09 9.52 -8.08
N SER A 63 13.41 8.47 -7.65
CA SER A 63 13.12 7.29 -8.46
C SER A 63 11.76 7.39 -9.17
N VAL A 64 10.89 8.30 -8.74
CA VAL A 64 9.52 8.43 -9.30
C VAL A 64 9.54 8.76 -10.78
N GLY A 65 10.41 9.68 -11.21
CA GLY A 65 10.52 10.07 -12.64
C GLY A 65 11.17 9.02 -13.55
N MET A 66 11.69 7.93 -12.98
CA MET A 66 12.38 6.87 -13.72
C MET A 66 11.46 5.74 -14.18
N VAL A 67 10.25 5.68 -13.65
CA VAL A 67 9.32 4.54 -13.82
C VAL A 67 7.95 5.00 -14.31
N SER A 68 7.24 4.08 -14.93
CA SER A 68 5.85 4.22 -15.36
C SER A 68 5.04 3.00 -14.92
N ALA A 69 3.73 3.16 -14.73
CA ALA A 69 2.86 2.00 -14.47
C ALA A 69 2.99 0.98 -15.61
N GLY A 70 3.12 -0.29 -15.26
CA GLY A 70 3.39 -1.38 -16.20
C GLY A 70 4.89 -1.62 -16.48
N ASP A 71 5.80 -0.86 -15.87
CA ASP A 71 7.22 -1.20 -15.93
C ASP A 71 7.52 -2.36 -14.99
N LEU A 72 8.21 -3.39 -15.47
CA LEU A 72 8.84 -4.40 -14.62
C LEU A 72 10.17 -3.85 -14.14
N VAL A 73 10.33 -3.74 -12.84
CA VAL A 73 11.53 -3.16 -12.22
C VAL A 73 12.19 -4.12 -11.25
N GLN A 74 13.51 -4.03 -11.15
CA GLN A 74 14.29 -4.56 -10.05
C GLN A 74 14.62 -3.41 -9.10
N VAL A 75 14.39 -3.62 -7.82
CA VAL A 75 14.65 -2.64 -6.76
C VAL A 75 15.57 -3.27 -5.72
N ASP A 76 16.69 -2.63 -5.47
CA ASP A 76 17.59 -2.91 -4.34
C ASP A 76 17.38 -1.81 -3.29
N GLY A 77 17.20 -2.16 -2.01
CA GLY A 77 17.01 -1.17 -0.95
C GLY A 77 16.83 -1.82 0.42
N THR A 78 16.61 -0.99 1.43
CA THR A 78 16.41 -1.46 2.81
C THR A 78 14.92 -1.53 3.12
N VAL A 79 14.46 -2.66 3.61
CA VAL A 79 13.09 -2.79 4.13
C VAL A 79 12.98 -1.98 5.41
N THR A 80 11.90 -1.24 5.56
CA THR A 80 11.66 -0.36 6.71
C THR A 80 10.18 -0.38 7.06
N GLU A 81 9.87 -0.58 8.34
CA GLU A 81 8.54 -0.41 8.87
C GLU A 81 8.29 1.07 9.20
N PHE A 82 7.63 1.76 8.28
CA PHE A 82 7.34 3.18 8.45
C PHE A 82 6.04 3.40 9.20
N ARG A 83 6.10 4.22 10.25
CA ARG A 83 4.94 4.71 10.99
C ARG A 83 5.07 6.21 11.22
N PRO A 84 4.09 7.03 10.77
CA PRO A 84 4.10 8.45 11.07
C PRO A 84 4.11 8.71 12.58
N ARG A 85 4.95 9.62 13.05
CA ARG A 85 5.09 9.91 14.50
C ARG A 85 3.81 10.43 15.14
N THR A 86 2.96 11.08 14.36
CA THR A 86 1.68 11.66 14.79
C THR A 86 0.53 10.65 14.77
N GLU A 87 0.73 9.49 14.14
CA GLU A 87 -0.35 8.54 13.83
C GLU A 87 -0.03 7.15 14.42
N ARG A 88 0.29 7.11 15.72
CA ARG A 88 0.69 5.88 16.42
C ARG A 88 -0.40 4.82 16.54
N ILE A 89 -1.64 5.17 16.23
CA ILE A 89 -2.79 4.26 16.26
C ILE A 89 -2.93 3.42 14.98
N PHE A 90 -2.27 3.82 13.89
CA PHE A 90 -2.26 3.04 12.66
C PHE A 90 -1.14 2.00 12.67
N LEU A 91 -1.32 0.96 11.86
CA LEU A 91 -0.26 -0.01 11.60
C LEU A 91 0.87 0.67 10.80
N SER A 92 2.07 0.08 10.83
CA SER A 92 3.17 0.53 9.99
C SER A 92 2.89 0.18 8.53
N ILE A 93 3.57 0.87 7.63
CA ILE A 93 3.62 0.53 6.21
C ILE A 93 4.99 -0.08 5.96
N THR A 94 5.02 -1.28 5.38
CA THR A 94 6.27 -1.89 4.93
C THR A 94 6.72 -1.20 3.64
N GLU A 95 7.91 -0.62 3.66
CA GLU A 95 8.45 0.09 2.50
C GLU A 95 9.91 -0.26 2.23
N ILE A 96 10.35 -0.10 0.98
CA ILE A 96 11.77 -0.14 0.62
C ILE A 96 12.29 1.29 0.58
N THR A 97 13.25 1.58 1.44
CA THR A 97 13.93 2.88 1.51
C THR A 97 15.30 2.84 0.82
N LYS A 98 15.82 4.03 0.44
CA LYS A 98 17.09 4.18 -0.29
C LYS A 98 17.17 3.30 -1.54
N PRO A 99 16.16 3.32 -2.39
CA PRO A 99 16.08 2.39 -3.51
C PRO A 99 17.11 2.70 -4.59
N THR A 100 17.66 1.64 -5.17
CA THR A 100 18.29 1.66 -6.50
C THR A 100 17.37 0.91 -7.45
N VAL A 101 16.88 1.61 -8.48
CA VAL A 101 15.85 1.10 -9.39
C VAL A 101 16.43 0.84 -10.77
N LYS A 102 16.16 -0.34 -11.32
CA LYS A 102 16.49 -0.71 -12.69
C LYS A 102 15.23 -1.17 -13.42
N VAL A 103 14.86 -0.47 -14.50
CA VAL A 103 13.78 -0.93 -15.38
C VAL A 103 14.28 -2.09 -16.23
N ILE A 104 13.58 -3.23 -16.15
CA ILE A 104 13.88 -4.46 -16.88
C ILE A 104 13.12 -4.48 -18.21
N SER A 105 11.80 -4.22 -18.17
CA SER A 105 10.93 -4.13 -19.35
C SER A 105 9.80 -3.15 -19.11
N LYS A 106 9.12 -2.74 -20.18
CA LYS A 106 8.05 -1.74 -20.16
C LYS A 106 6.75 -2.31 -20.69
N SER A 107 5.65 -1.64 -20.35
CA SER A 107 4.31 -1.97 -20.87
C SER A 107 3.88 -3.42 -20.56
N ASN A 108 4.29 -3.94 -19.42
CA ASN A 108 3.80 -5.23 -18.96
C ASN A 108 2.35 -5.10 -18.47
N PRO A 109 1.54 -6.17 -18.58
CA PRO A 109 0.21 -6.18 -17.98
C PRO A 109 0.32 -5.97 -16.47
N LEU A 110 -0.59 -5.17 -15.92
CA LEU A 110 -0.66 -5.01 -14.46
C LEU A 110 -1.17 -6.29 -13.82
N PRO A 111 -0.67 -6.69 -12.64
CA PRO A 111 -1.22 -7.82 -11.90
C PRO A 111 -2.73 -7.69 -11.70
N ALA A 112 -3.44 -8.81 -11.71
CA ALA A 112 -4.88 -8.83 -11.53
C ALA A 112 -5.26 -8.27 -10.15
N PRO A 113 -6.30 -7.40 -10.04
CA PRO A 113 -6.72 -6.91 -8.75
C PRO A 113 -7.44 -7.99 -7.96
N ILE A 114 -7.17 -8.08 -6.66
CA ILE A 114 -7.87 -9.00 -5.75
C ILE A 114 -9.24 -8.41 -5.41
N ALA A 115 -10.29 -9.19 -5.60
CA ALA A 115 -11.63 -8.80 -5.19
C ALA A 115 -11.78 -8.93 -3.67
N LEU A 116 -11.93 -7.79 -2.99
CA LEU A 116 -12.16 -7.76 -1.54
C LEU A 116 -13.62 -8.08 -1.21
N THR A 117 -13.82 -8.90 -0.19
CA THR A 117 -15.12 -9.32 0.30
C THR A 117 -15.35 -8.85 1.73
N SER A 118 -16.57 -8.97 2.23
CA SER A 118 -16.89 -8.66 3.63
C SER A 118 -16.15 -9.58 4.63
N THR A 119 -15.65 -10.73 4.18
CA THR A 119 -14.83 -11.61 5.02
C THR A 119 -13.41 -11.07 5.19
N ASP A 120 -12.91 -10.35 4.19
CA ASP A 120 -11.57 -9.72 4.23
C ASP A 120 -11.56 -8.45 5.05
N LEU A 121 -12.72 -7.78 5.17
CA LEU A 121 -12.91 -6.49 5.84
C LEU A 121 -13.99 -6.59 6.93
N ASP A 122 -13.87 -7.58 7.81
CA ASP A 122 -14.81 -7.72 8.93
C ASP A 122 -14.60 -6.58 9.95
N PRO A 123 -15.61 -5.72 10.21
CA PRO A 123 -15.50 -4.66 11.21
C PRO A 123 -15.22 -5.15 12.64
N LYS A 124 -15.46 -6.43 12.91
CA LYS A 124 -15.15 -7.10 14.17
C LYS A 124 -13.85 -7.90 14.10
N GLY A 125 -13.21 -7.91 12.94
CA GLY A 125 -11.95 -8.59 12.70
C GLY A 125 -10.77 -7.90 13.39
N LYS A 126 -9.60 -8.49 13.23
CA LYS A 126 -8.36 -7.91 13.74
C LYS A 126 -7.96 -6.68 12.91
N LEU A 127 -7.21 -5.76 13.51
CA LEU A 127 -6.70 -4.57 12.81
C LEU A 127 -5.76 -4.93 11.66
N ASP A 128 -5.03 -6.03 11.77
CA ASP A 128 -4.05 -6.52 10.81
C ASP A 128 -4.64 -7.36 9.66
N GLN A 129 -5.96 -7.49 9.58
CA GLN A 129 -6.60 -8.31 8.54
C GLN A 129 -6.32 -7.84 7.10
N MET A 130 -5.94 -6.57 6.93
CA MET A 130 -5.63 -5.96 5.64
C MET A 130 -4.16 -6.02 5.25
N GLU A 131 -3.27 -6.35 6.18
CA GLU A 131 -1.83 -6.40 5.95
C GLU A 131 -1.44 -7.31 4.77
N ARG A 132 -2.15 -8.43 4.61
CA ARG A 132 -1.95 -9.35 3.51
C ARG A 132 -2.25 -8.78 2.12
N PHE A 133 -2.86 -7.60 2.05
CA PHE A 133 -3.17 -6.88 0.80
C PHE A 133 -2.41 -5.57 0.69
N GLU A 134 -1.54 -5.27 1.65
CA GLU A 134 -0.80 -4.01 1.66
C GLU A 134 0.00 -3.83 0.36
N GLY A 135 -0.13 -2.65 -0.25
CA GLY A 135 0.56 -2.35 -1.50
C GLY A 135 0.05 -3.07 -2.75
N MET A 136 -0.95 -3.94 -2.62
CA MET A 136 -1.52 -4.70 -3.74
C MET A 136 -2.66 -3.96 -4.44
N ARG A 137 -2.91 -4.32 -5.68
CA ARG A 137 -4.11 -3.91 -6.42
C ARG A 137 -5.31 -4.67 -5.90
N VAL A 138 -6.34 -3.95 -5.52
CA VAL A 138 -7.61 -4.52 -5.05
C VAL A 138 -8.78 -3.95 -5.85
N THR A 139 -9.90 -4.66 -5.86
CA THR A 139 -11.16 -4.22 -6.46
C THR A 139 -12.33 -4.53 -5.53
N GLY A 140 -13.41 -3.79 -5.66
CA GLY A 140 -14.62 -3.95 -4.87
C GLY A 140 -15.53 -2.74 -5.02
N ASP A 141 -16.77 -2.87 -4.53
CA ASP A 141 -17.67 -1.76 -4.40
C ASP A 141 -17.43 -1.04 -3.06
N PHE A 142 -16.89 0.16 -3.12
CA PHE A 142 -16.47 0.92 -1.95
C PHE A 142 -17.31 2.18 -1.74
N VAL A 143 -17.55 2.50 -0.48
CA VAL A 143 -18.14 3.78 -0.06
C VAL A 143 -17.05 4.59 0.63
N ALA A 144 -16.71 5.75 0.07
CA ALA A 144 -15.76 6.67 0.70
C ALA A 144 -16.33 7.17 2.04
N VAL A 145 -15.53 7.10 3.11
CA VAL A 145 -15.94 7.47 4.47
C VAL A 145 -15.23 8.70 5.00
N GLY A 146 -14.27 9.21 4.25
CA GLY A 146 -13.53 10.43 4.57
C GLY A 146 -13.15 11.20 3.30
N PRO A 147 -12.72 12.47 3.44
CA PRO A 147 -12.21 13.25 2.32
C PRO A 147 -10.92 12.63 1.78
N THR A 148 -10.62 12.90 0.52
CA THR A 148 -9.30 12.58 -0.05
C THR A 148 -8.23 13.40 0.65
N GLY A 149 -7.09 12.77 0.97
CA GLY A 149 -5.92 13.49 1.42
C GLY A 149 -5.42 14.47 0.36
N GLY A 150 -4.83 15.58 0.77
CA GLY A 150 -4.35 16.59 -0.16
C GLY A 150 -3.89 17.87 0.50
N VAL A 151 -3.72 18.89 -0.33
CA VAL A 151 -3.30 20.23 0.11
C VAL A 151 -4.24 21.27 -0.48
N THR A 152 -4.75 22.16 0.37
CA THR A 152 -5.49 23.35 -0.04
C THR A 152 -4.67 24.59 0.31
N ASN A 153 -4.44 25.43 -0.66
CA ASN A 153 -3.82 26.73 -0.46
C ASN A 153 -4.87 27.83 -0.72
N GLU A 154 -5.42 28.36 0.36
CA GLU A 154 -6.50 29.37 0.29
C GLU A 154 -6.06 30.67 -0.39
N LYS A 155 -4.77 31.02 -0.30
CA LYS A 155 -4.25 32.27 -0.91
C LYS A 155 -4.20 32.19 -2.44
N THR A 156 -3.97 31.03 -2.99
CA THR A 156 -3.86 30.83 -4.44
C THR A 156 -5.10 30.16 -5.05
N GLY A 157 -6.05 29.73 -4.22
CA GLY A 157 -7.20 28.92 -4.66
C GLY A 157 -6.83 27.54 -5.16
N PHE A 158 -5.59 27.09 -4.92
CA PHE A 158 -5.13 25.78 -5.35
C PHE A 158 -5.64 24.69 -4.40
N SER A 159 -6.21 23.62 -4.95
CA SER A 159 -6.55 22.41 -4.23
C SER A 159 -6.07 21.19 -5.03
N GLY A 160 -5.31 20.33 -4.37
CA GLY A 160 -4.77 19.11 -4.98
C GLY A 160 -4.97 17.91 -4.07
N SER A 161 -5.40 16.78 -4.65
CA SER A 161 -5.49 15.51 -3.96
C SER A 161 -4.20 14.70 -4.13
N ASN A 162 -3.82 13.93 -3.10
CA ASN A 162 -2.76 12.93 -3.19
C ASN A 162 -3.27 11.56 -3.68
N GLY A 163 -4.57 11.45 -4.00
CA GLY A 163 -5.21 10.21 -4.45
C GLY A 163 -5.54 9.21 -3.33
N VAL A 164 -5.24 9.56 -2.07
CA VAL A 164 -5.52 8.69 -0.90
C VAL A 164 -6.87 9.05 -0.30
N PHE A 165 -7.70 8.07 -0.05
CA PHE A 165 -8.98 8.23 0.65
C PHE A 165 -9.30 6.98 1.49
N PHE A 166 -10.12 7.17 2.52
CA PHE A 166 -10.60 6.06 3.33
C PHE A 166 -11.96 5.58 2.81
N ALA A 167 -12.11 4.27 2.72
CA ALA A 167 -13.33 3.66 2.23
C ALA A 167 -13.68 2.40 3.03
N VAL A 168 -14.95 2.03 2.99
CA VAL A 168 -15.46 0.73 3.46
C VAL A 168 -16.16 0.01 2.31
N LEU A 169 -16.23 -1.31 2.35
CA LEU A 169 -17.02 -2.05 1.38
C LEU A 169 -18.50 -1.64 1.50
N GLN A 170 -19.17 -1.58 0.37
CA GLN A 170 -20.60 -1.33 0.32
C GLN A 170 -21.36 -2.37 1.16
N GLY A 171 -22.32 -1.92 1.96
CA GLY A 171 -23.07 -2.76 2.89
C GLY A 171 -22.39 -2.98 4.24
N THR A 172 -21.13 -2.55 4.42
CA THR A 172 -20.47 -2.57 5.73
C THR A 172 -21.01 -1.42 6.59
N PRO A 173 -21.40 -1.66 7.86
CA PRO A 173 -21.78 -0.59 8.77
C PRO A 173 -20.63 0.42 8.90
N ARG A 174 -20.93 1.71 8.74
CA ARG A 174 -19.93 2.76 8.91
C ARG A 174 -19.42 2.74 10.36
N PRO A 175 -18.11 2.82 10.56
CA PRO A 175 -17.58 3.07 11.89
C PRO A 175 -18.11 4.40 12.41
N VAL A 176 -18.16 4.56 13.72
CA VAL A 176 -18.68 5.74 14.41
C VAL A 176 -18.08 7.01 13.81
N ARG A 177 -18.95 7.91 13.34
CA ARG A 177 -18.51 9.26 12.92
C ARG A 177 -18.39 10.13 14.16
N GLU A 178 -17.33 10.90 14.22
CA GLU A 178 -17.26 11.98 15.21
C GLU A 178 -18.38 12.99 14.97
N PRO A 179 -19.09 13.42 16.03
CA PRO A 179 -20.09 14.46 15.93
C PRO A 179 -19.45 15.76 15.38
N GLY A 180 -20.04 16.35 14.37
CA GLY A 180 -19.60 17.63 13.82
C GLY A 180 -18.80 17.57 12.52
N LEU A 181 -18.43 16.42 12.03
CA LEU A 181 -17.97 16.28 10.65
C LEU A 181 -19.21 16.29 9.73
N GLY A 182 -19.50 17.48 9.16
CA GLY A 182 -20.48 17.61 8.09
C GLY A 182 -20.11 16.69 6.91
N ILE A 183 -21.15 16.27 6.20
CA ILE A 183 -20.97 15.57 4.92
C ILE A 183 -20.62 16.61 3.87
#